data_1885cf27bdc1a38531e4fb7e2cdd664a
#
_entry.id   1885cf27bdc1a38531e4fb7e2cdd664a
#
_cell.length_a   1.000
_cell.length_b   1.000
_cell.length_c   1.000
_cell.angle_alpha   90.00
_cell.angle_beta   90.00
_cell.angle_gamma   90.00
#
_symmetry.space_group_name_H-M   'P 1'
#
loop_
_entity.id
_entity.type
_entity.pdbx_description
1 polymer ?
#
loop_
_entity_poly.entity_id
_entity_poly.type
_entity_poly.pdbx_seq_one_letter_code
_entity_poly.pdbx_strand_id
1 'polypeptide(L)'
;MLSKFKYCPICGSSLFNISSEKSRKCEDCGFEYFVNPSSANVAFILNNNGELLVERRKNNPAMGTLDLPGGFADMNETVEEGLKREVMEETGLEVTEATYMFSKPNTYHYSGVDIPTLDMFFRCKVKDDNKVKANDDAAEC
;
A
#
# COMPACT_ATOMS: atom_id res chain seq x y z
N MET A 1 -6.09 -11.32 -10.43
CA MET A 1 -5.32 -10.30 -11.20
C MET A 1 -4.87 -10.82 -12.55
N LEU A 2 -4.10 -11.89 -12.61
CA LEU A 2 -3.56 -12.43 -13.88
C LEU A 2 -4.62 -12.83 -14.89
N SER A 3 -5.79 -13.31 -14.47
CA SER A 3 -6.89 -13.67 -15.37
C SER A 3 -7.40 -12.52 -16.24
N LYS A 4 -7.14 -11.28 -15.80
CA LYS A 4 -7.52 -10.06 -16.51
C LYS A 4 -6.47 -9.61 -17.56
N PHE A 5 -5.25 -10.13 -17.48
CA PHE A 5 -4.12 -9.76 -18.34
C PHE A 5 -4.07 -10.68 -19.55
N LYS A 6 -4.80 -10.34 -20.59
CA LYS A 6 -4.99 -11.22 -21.76
C LYS A 6 -3.97 -11.01 -22.87
N TYR A 7 -3.27 -9.87 -22.86
CA TYR A 7 -2.35 -9.49 -23.93
C TYR A 7 -0.96 -9.24 -23.37
N CYS A 8 0.06 -9.63 -24.11
CA CYS A 8 1.44 -9.38 -23.73
C CYS A 8 1.73 -7.88 -23.67
N PRO A 9 2.23 -7.34 -22.54
CA PRO A 9 2.50 -5.91 -22.44
C PRO A 9 3.73 -5.46 -23.24
N ILE A 10 4.52 -6.40 -23.77
CA ILE A 10 5.72 -6.09 -24.56
C ILE A 10 5.40 -6.05 -26.04
N CYS A 11 4.75 -7.09 -26.59
CA CYS A 11 4.50 -7.20 -28.04
C CYS A 11 3.03 -7.16 -28.42
N GLY A 12 2.10 -7.12 -27.46
CA GLY A 12 0.67 -7.07 -27.72
C GLY A 12 0.03 -8.39 -28.14
N SER A 13 0.78 -9.48 -28.15
CA SER A 13 0.24 -10.78 -28.55
C SER A 13 -0.89 -11.25 -27.64
N SER A 14 -1.90 -11.88 -28.24
CA SER A 14 -2.97 -12.56 -27.50
C SER A 14 -2.56 -13.93 -26.97
N LEU A 15 -1.37 -14.41 -27.32
CA LEU A 15 -0.80 -15.68 -26.84
C LEU A 15 -0.03 -15.46 -25.55
N PHE A 16 -0.64 -14.76 -24.62
CA PHE A 16 -0.11 -14.46 -23.30
C PHE A 16 -0.77 -15.37 -22.27
N ASN A 17 -0.21 -16.57 -22.09
CA ASN A 17 -0.83 -17.68 -21.40
C ASN A 17 -0.33 -17.86 -19.96
N ILE A 18 -1.18 -18.44 -19.10
CA ILE A 18 -0.80 -18.80 -17.73
C ILE A 18 0.39 -19.78 -17.80
N SER A 19 1.47 -19.44 -17.08
CA SER A 19 2.69 -20.25 -16.99
C SER A 19 2.87 -20.86 -15.61
N SER A 20 2.48 -20.14 -14.57
CA SER A 20 2.48 -20.62 -13.18
C SER A 20 1.35 -19.94 -12.42
N GLU A 21 1.22 -20.24 -11.12
CA GLU A 21 0.23 -19.61 -10.24
C GLU A 21 0.37 -18.07 -10.21
N LYS A 22 1.58 -17.56 -10.44
CA LYS A 22 1.89 -16.14 -10.36
C LYS A 22 2.47 -15.53 -11.63
N SER A 23 2.44 -16.25 -12.76
CA SER A 23 3.01 -15.74 -14.00
C SER A 23 2.20 -16.08 -15.25
N ARG A 24 2.35 -15.19 -16.25
CA ARG A 24 1.94 -15.43 -17.63
C ARG A 24 3.13 -15.25 -18.55
N LYS A 25 3.20 -16.08 -19.58
CA LYS A 25 4.30 -16.06 -20.57
C LYS A 25 3.75 -15.88 -21.96
N CYS A 26 4.39 -15.01 -22.73
CA CYS A 26 4.07 -14.80 -24.13
C CYS A 26 4.74 -15.86 -24.99
N GLU A 27 3.97 -16.55 -25.82
CA GLU A 27 4.49 -17.54 -26.74
C GLU A 27 5.23 -16.91 -27.94
N ASP A 28 4.90 -15.66 -28.29
CA ASP A 28 5.52 -14.98 -29.43
C ASP A 28 6.86 -14.34 -29.09
N CYS A 29 6.95 -13.54 -28.02
CA CYS A 29 8.19 -12.83 -27.66
C CYS A 29 8.94 -13.44 -26.49
N GLY A 30 8.36 -14.40 -25.77
CA GLY A 30 9.00 -15.06 -24.66
C GLY A 30 8.97 -14.29 -23.33
N PHE A 31 8.39 -13.08 -23.31
CA PHE A 31 8.28 -12.32 -22.06
C PHE A 31 7.43 -13.06 -21.03
N GLU A 32 7.94 -13.20 -19.82
CA GLU A 32 7.17 -13.74 -18.69
C GLU A 32 6.97 -12.68 -17.63
N TYR A 33 5.71 -12.41 -17.30
CA TYR A 33 5.33 -11.47 -16.27
C TYR A 33 4.97 -12.20 -14.98
N PHE A 34 5.63 -11.84 -13.90
CA PHE A 34 5.36 -12.37 -12.56
C PHE A 34 4.62 -11.34 -11.74
N VAL A 35 3.49 -11.72 -11.15
CA VAL A 35 2.81 -10.90 -10.16
C VAL A 35 3.53 -11.04 -8.84
N ASN A 36 3.94 -9.92 -8.27
CA ASN A 36 4.51 -9.86 -6.94
C ASN A 36 3.61 -9.00 -6.05
N PRO A 37 3.58 -9.26 -4.74
CA PRO A 37 2.81 -8.40 -3.85
C PRO A 37 3.41 -6.99 -3.84
N SER A 38 2.52 -5.99 -3.93
CA SER A 38 2.93 -4.59 -3.78
C SER A 38 3.30 -4.32 -2.33
N SER A 39 4.38 -3.58 -2.12
CA SER A 39 4.83 -3.17 -0.79
C SER A 39 3.93 -2.07 -0.26
N ALA A 40 3.31 -2.29 0.89
CA ALA A 40 2.51 -1.32 1.61
C ALA A 40 3.00 -1.17 3.04
N ASN A 41 2.85 0.02 3.59
CA ASN A 41 3.23 0.30 4.97
C ASN A 41 2.02 0.75 5.77
N VAL A 42 2.05 0.47 7.08
CA VAL A 42 0.98 0.82 8.01
C VAL A 42 1.62 1.33 9.31
N ALA A 43 1.12 2.44 9.82
CA ALA A 43 1.65 3.07 11.02
C ALA A 43 0.73 2.87 12.23
N PHE A 44 1.30 2.33 13.31
CA PHE A 44 0.70 2.40 14.65
C PHE A 44 1.30 3.61 15.38
N ILE A 45 0.48 4.64 15.57
CA ILE A 45 0.87 5.88 16.26
C ILE A 45 0.02 6.01 17.51
N LEU A 46 0.65 6.00 18.67
CA LEU A 46 -0.01 6.18 19.96
C LEU A 46 0.33 7.55 20.51
N ASN A 47 -0.69 8.23 21.08
CA ASN A 47 -0.44 9.46 21.83
C ASN A 47 0.02 9.13 23.28
N ASN A 48 0.27 10.17 24.07
CA ASN A 48 0.71 10.00 25.46
C ASN A 48 -0.33 9.33 26.37
N ASN A 49 -1.60 9.32 25.95
CA ASN A 49 -2.69 8.66 26.67
C ASN A 49 -2.86 7.20 26.26
N GLY A 50 -2.06 6.70 25.31
CA GLY A 50 -2.17 5.35 24.78
C GLY A 50 -3.28 5.18 23.75
N GLU A 51 -3.83 6.27 23.22
CA GLU A 51 -4.86 6.22 22.17
C GLU A 51 -4.21 6.06 20.80
N LEU A 52 -4.79 5.19 19.99
CA LEU A 52 -4.31 4.88 18.65
C LEU A 52 -4.87 5.88 17.64
N LEU A 53 -3.99 6.47 16.82
CA LEU A 53 -4.41 7.30 15.70
C LEU A 53 -5.04 6.43 14.62
N VAL A 54 -6.28 6.74 14.29
CA VAL A 54 -7.00 6.17 13.14
C VAL A 54 -7.48 7.30 12.25
N GLU A 55 -7.67 7.00 10.99
CA GLU A 55 -8.20 7.94 10.02
C GLU A 55 -9.43 7.37 9.32
N ARG A 56 -10.30 8.25 8.83
CA ARG A 56 -11.44 7.86 8.02
C ARG A 56 -11.09 8.02 6.55
N ARG A 57 -11.24 6.96 5.79
CA ARG A 57 -10.94 6.95 4.36
C ARG A 57 -11.83 7.95 3.61
N LYS A 58 -11.20 8.78 2.79
CA LYS A 58 -11.87 9.80 1.96
C LYS A 58 -12.40 9.20 0.65
N ASN A 59 -11.69 8.23 0.09
CA ASN A 59 -11.93 7.65 -1.22
C ASN A 59 -12.21 6.15 -1.17
N ASN A 60 -12.80 5.61 -2.25
CA ASN A 60 -12.86 4.16 -2.45
C ASN A 60 -11.48 3.58 -2.77
N PRO A 61 -11.21 2.32 -2.42
CA PRO A 61 -12.13 1.37 -1.79
C PRO A 61 -12.40 1.69 -0.32
N ALA A 62 -13.54 1.22 0.19
CA ALA A 62 -13.93 1.32 1.60
C ALA A 62 -14.04 2.76 2.14
N MET A 63 -14.51 3.71 1.31
CA MET A 63 -14.74 5.10 1.70
C MET A 63 -15.59 5.18 2.97
N GLY A 64 -15.19 6.03 3.93
CA GLY A 64 -15.89 6.25 5.18
C GLY A 64 -15.56 5.27 6.30
N THR A 65 -14.82 4.20 6.03
CA THR A 65 -14.35 3.27 7.06
C THR A 65 -13.09 3.81 7.75
N LEU A 66 -12.84 3.30 8.96
CA LEU A 66 -11.62 3.63 9.71
C LEU A 66 -10.45 2.79 9.22
N ASP A 67 -9.29 3.41 9.16
CA ASP A 67 -8.05 2.79 8.74
C ASP A 67 -6.88 3.36 9.54
N LEU A 68 -5.74 2.71 9.44
CA LEU A 68 -4.48 3.23 9.98
C LEU A 68 -3.76 4.04 8.90
N PRO A 69 -3.01 5.09 9.29
CA PRO A 69 -2.18 5.82 8.32
C PRO A 69 -1.18 4.91 7.62
N GLY A 70 -0.98 5.13 6.34
CA GLY A 70 -0.02 4.37 5.53
C GLY A 70 -0.42 4.35 4.06
N GLY A 71 0.33 3.58 3.28
CA GLY A 71 0.09 3.45 1.85
C GLY A 71 1.16 2.63 1.15
N PHE A 72 1.17 2.70 -0.18
CA PHE A 72 2.17 2.02 -0.99
C PHE A 72 3.51 2.75 -0.96
N ALA A 73 4.59 1.98 -0.95
CA ALA A 73 5.91 2.52 -1.18
C ALA A 73 6.03 3.01 -2.63
N ASP A 74 6.65 4.17 -2.83
CA ASP A 74 6.99 4.68 -4.15
C ASP A 74 8.28 4.02 -4.68
N MET A 75 8.53 4.19 -5.97
CA MET A 75 9.77 3.72 -6.57
C MET A 75 10.97 4.38 -5.90
N ASN A 76 12.00 3.59 -5.63
CA ASN A 76 13.28 4.03 -5.08
C ASN A 76 13.21 4.62 -3.66
N GLU A 77 12.16 4.33 -2.91
CA GLU A 77 12.12 4.65 -1.48
C GLU A 77 12.11 3.38 -0.63
N THR A 78 12.65 3.47 0.57
CA THR A 78 12.54 2.39 1.55
C THR A 78 11.12 2.36 2.13
N VAL A 79 10.74 1.25 2.76
CA VAL A 79 9.43 1.16 3.43
C VAL A 79 9.29 2.22 4.51
N GLU A 80 10.37 2.47 5.27
CA GLU A 80 10.41 3.50 6.32
C GLU A 80 10.26 4.91 5.75
N GLU A 81 10.91 5.20 4.64
CA GLU A 81 10.76 6.49 3.94
C GLU A 81 9.33 6.68 3.45
N GLY A 82 8.75 5.66 2.82
CA GLY A 82 7.38 5.67 2.36
C GLY A 82 6.38 5.85 3.49
N LEU A 83 6.60 5.17 4.61
CA LEU A 83 5.78 5.31 5.81
C LEU A 83 5.77 6.75 6.33
N LYS A 84 6.94 7.35 6.46
CA LYS A 84 7.08 8.74 6.93
C LYS A 84 6.39 9.72 5.99
N ARG A 85 6.54 9.51 4.68
CA ARG A 85 5.89 10.33 3.66
C ARG A 85 4.37 10.22 3.74
N GLU A 86 3.83 9.00 3.77
CA GLU A 86 2.38 8.76 3.84
C GLU A 86 1.77 9.34 5.11
N VAL A 87 2.40 9.14 6.26
CA VAL A 87 1.93 9.71 7.53
C VAL A 87 1.90 11.24 7.47
N MET A 88 2.94 11.85 6.90
CA MET A 88 2.98 13.32 6.73
C MET A 88 1.87 13.81 5.79
N GLU A 89 1.67 13.13 4.65
CA GLU A 89 0.64 13.51 3.67
C GLU A 89 -0.77 13.40 4.24
N GLU A 90 -1.06 12.33 4.97
CA GLU A 90 -2.41 12.04 5.47
C GLU A 90 -2.74 12.74 6.78
N THR A 91 -1.77 12.91 7.68
CA THR A 91 -2.01 13.38 9.06
C THR A 91 -1.29 14.66 9.43
N GLY A 92 -0.31 15.09 8.63
CA GLY A 92 0.54 16.24 8.95
C GLY A 92 1.58 15.96 10.03
N LEU A 93 1.70 14.71 10.50
CA LEU A 93 2.64 14.35 11.56
C LEU A 93 4.01 13.94 11.00
N GLU A 94 5.07 14.38 11.68
CA GLU A 94 6.44 13.99 11.38
C GLU A 94 6.82 12.75 12.20
N VAL A 95 7.04 11.63 11.54
CA VAL A 95 7.52 10.39 12.19
C VAL A 95 9.00 10.54 12.49
N THR A 96 9.36 10.43 13.77
CA THR A 96 10.76 10.52 14.23
C THR A 96 11.40 9.14 14.36
N GLU A 97 10.61 8.11 14.61
CA GLU A 97 11.09 6.75 14.79
C GLU A 97 10.04 5.77 14.26
N ALA A 98 10.45 4.81 13.46
CA ALA A 98 9.61 3.73 12.95
C ALA A 98 10.27 2.39 13.24
N THR A 99 9.59 1.54 14.02
CA THR A 99 10.07 0.22 14.40
C THR A 99 9.18 -0.84 13.77
N TYR A 100 9.77 -1.72 12.95
CA TYR A 100 9.06 -2.83 12.33
C TYR A 100 8.47 -3.77 13.39
N MET A 101 7.22 -4.15 13.21
CA MET A 101 6.51 -5.06 14.11
C MET A 101 6.26 -6.42 13.45
N PHE A 102 5.50 -6.44 12.36
CA PHE A 102 5.13 -7.66 11.63
C PHE A 102 4.62 -7.29 10.24
N SER A 103 4.44 -8.30 9.39
CA SER A 103 3.81 -8.14 8.09
C SER A 103 2.63 -9.10 7.93
N LYS A 104 1.70 -8.75 7.03
CA LYS A 104 0.57 -9.58 6.67
C LYS A 104 0.32 -9.51 5.17
N PRO A 105 0.05 -10.63 4.49
CA PRO A 105 -0.47 -10.60 3.13
C PRO A 105 -1.89 -10.06 3.13
N ASN A 106 -2.22 -9.28 2.11
CA ASN A 106 -3.54 -8.70 1.94
C ASN A 106 -3.90 -8.60 0.46
N THR A 107 -5.13 -8.21 0.19
CA THR A 107 -5.62 -7.96 -1.17
C THR A 107 -6.26 -6.58 -1.22
N TYR A 108 -5.83 -5.77 -2.17
CA TYR A 108 -6.34 -4.43 -2.40
C TYR A 108 -7.14 -4.40 -3.70
N HIS A 109 -8.44 -4.09 -3.61
CA HIS A 109 -9.32 -4.01 -4.77
C HIS A 109 -9.23 -2.62 -5.37
N TYR A 110 -8.71 -2.54 -6.61
CA TYR A 110 -8.54 -1.26 -7.30
C TYR A 110 -8.63 -1.44 -8.81
N SER A 111 -9.32 -0.53 -9.48
CA SER A 111 -9.47 -0.54 -10.95
C SER A 111 -9.95 -1.88 -11.52
N GLY A 112 -10.84 -2.56 -10.81
CA GLY A 112 -11.41 -3.84 -11.23
C GLY A 112 -10.48 -5.04 -11.10
N VAL A 113 -9.35 -4.89 -10.43
CA VAL A 113 -8.40 -5.98 -10.17
C VAL A 113 -8.13 -6.14 -8.67
N ASP A 114 -7.78 -7.34 -8.29
CA ASP A 114 -7.37 -7.68 -6.94
C ASP A 114 -5.85 -7.66 -6.89
N ILE A 115 -5.29 -6.61 -6.28
CA ILE A 115 -3.86 -6.42 -6.18
C ILE A 115 -3.36 -7.09 -4.91
N PRO A 116 -2.48 -8.12 -5.01
CA PRO A 116 -1.86 -8.69 -3.83
C PRO A 116 -0.93 -7.67 -3.20
N THR A 117 -0.99 -7.54 -1.87
CA THR A 117 -0.10 -6.65 -1.11
C THR A 117 0.59 -7.39 0.00
N LEU A 118 1.72 -6.87 0.42
CA LEU A 118 2.39 -7.24 1.65
C LEU A 118 2.40 -6.01 2.55
N ASP A 119 1.51 -6.00 3.53
CA ASP A 119 1.36 -4.88 4.46
C ASP A 119 2.39 -5.03 5.59
N MET A 120 3.27 -4.05 5.73
CA MET A 120 4.30 -4.01 6.75
C MET A 120 3.91 -2.99 7.84
N PHE A 121 3.81 -3.47 9.07
CA PHE A 121 3.30 -2.70 10.21
C PHE A 121 4.46 -2.19 11.05
N PHE A 122 4.44 -0.89 11.33
CA PHE A 122 5.46 -0.21 12.11
C PHE A 122 4.84 0.51 13.30
N ARG A 123 5.49 0.41 14.43
CA ARG A 123 5.21 1.29 15.57
C ARG A 123 5.99 2.58 15.38
N CYS A 124 5.28 3.71 15.41
CA CYS A 124 5.85 5.02 15.10
C CYS A 124 5.77 5.96 16.28
N LYS A 125 6.83 6.75 16.46
CA LYS A 125 6.84 7.94 17.30
C LYS A 125 6.80 9.16 16.40
N VAL A 126 6.06 10.19 16.84
CA VAL A 126 5.92 11.44 16.11
C VAL A 126 6.47 12.60 16.95
N LYS A 127 6.87 13.68 16.27
CA LYS A 127 7.50 14.84 16.90
C LYS A 127 6.54 15.63 17.79
N ASP A 128 5.29 15.83 17.31
CA ASP A 128 4.27 16.61 18.00
C ASP A 128 2.89 16.14 17.56
N ASP A 129 2.22 15.37 18.42
CA ASP A 129 0.90 14.77 18.11
C ASP A 129 -0.25 15.80 18.11
N ASN A 130 -0.02 17.02 18.62
CA ASN A 130 -1.01 18.10 18.57
C ASN A 130 -1.17 18.71 17.16
N LYS A 131 -0.28 18.38 16.23
CA LYS A 131 -0.33 18.87 14.85
C LYS A 131 -1.15 18.00 13.93
N VAL A 132 -1.81 16.97 14.44
CA VAL A 132 -2.62 16.05 13.62
C VAL A 132 -3.76 16.80 12.92
N LYS A 133 -3.91 16.57 11.63
CA LYS A 133 -5.07 16.97 10.82
C LYS A 133 -5.20 16.08 9.60
N ALA A 134 -6.44 15.80 9.21
CA ALA A 134 -6.70 15.00 8.02
C ALA A 134 -6.33 15.75 6.74
N ASN A 135 -5.57 15.09 5.88
CA ASN A 135 -5.16 15.58 4.57
C ASN A 135 -5.17 14.44 3.56
N ASP A 136 -4.99 14.78 2.28
CA ASP A 136 -4.87 13.83 1.17
C ASP A 136 -6.02 12.80 1.16
N ASP A 137 -5.74 11.52 1.32
CA ASP A 137 -6.74 10.45 1.28
C ASP A 137 -7.51 10.27 2.60
N ALA A 138 -7.17 11.01 3.65
CA ALA A 138 -7.87 11.01 4.92
C ALA A 138 -8.94 12.10 4.97
N ALA A 139 -10.18 11.71 5.31
CA ALA A 139 -11.28 12.66 5.51
C ALA A 139 -11.28 13.24 6.92
N GLU A 140 -10.88 12.45 7.91
CA GLU A 140 -10.71 12.88 9.31
C GLU A 140 -9.73 11.95 10.03
N CYS A 141 -9.12 12.45 11.09
CA CYS A 141 -8.23 11.70 11.97
C CYS A 141 -8.72 11.73 13.42
#